data_d0d95aa32c4d8f99a55897de70f8940b
#
_entry.id   d0d95aa32c4d8f99a55897de70f8940b
#
_cell.length_a   1.000
_cell.length_b   1.000
_cell.length_c   1.000
_cell.angle_alpha   90.00
_cell.angle_beta   90.00
_cell.angle_gamma   90.00
#
_symmetry.space_group_name_H-M   'P 1'
#
loop_
_entity.id
_entity.type
_entity.pdbx_description
1 polymer ?
#
loop_
_entity_poly.entity_id
_entity_poly.type
_entity_poly.pdbx_seq_one_letter_code
_entity_poly.pdbx_strand_id
1 'polypeptide(L)'
;ASTDFGYDTDELGDDLPLAFDYSQGEKESVARITIDYNLIDIATMSGISGVQTTNTMLVHKGIGKKEIGVTLLGPSFGMKGDVKKVEGRHAALRLLIQASMVQLVGKYLDLPYWRLLPGASPDPVVESYVSRGWHYQMNQVMRIRKVQELLVLHGYEEVQETGKLDPATGKAIAEFSKKMSCSQKVDFDLYTALYYNVPLDKDALQRRYSLILKKHQKKIKAQQAQARLQAQQQEQAKLQVQQESMQQQGEEVSQPESSQ
;
A
#
# COMPACT_ATOMS: atom_id res chain seq x y z
N ALA A 1 -30.55 -25.20 -14.56
CA ALA A 1 -29.58 -26.14 -15.13
C ALA A 1 -28.18 -25.55 -14.87
N SER A 2 -27.49 -26.10 -13.90
CA SER A 2 -26.07 -25.81 -13.65
C SER A 2 -25.32 -26.17 -14.94
N THR A 3 -24.91 -25.19 -15.73
CA THR A 3 -23.91 -25.45 -16.75
C THR A 3 -22.59 -25.49 -16.01
N ASP A 4 -22.16 -26.70 -15.79
CA ASP A 4 -20.83 -27.04 -15.31
C ASP A 4 -19.82 -26.31 -16.20
N PHE A 5 -19.20 -25.27 -15.66
CA PHE A 5 -18.13 -24.55 -16.31
C PHE A 5 -16.86 -25.39 -16.07
N GLY A 6 -16.86 -26.67 -16.51
CA GLY A 6 -15.75 -27.62 -16.51
C GLY A 6 -14.38 -27.04 -16.16
N TYR A 7 -14.26 -26.47 -14.99
CA TYR A 7 -13.00 -26.24 -14.31
C TYR A 7 -12.76 -27.55 -13.56
N ASP A 8 -11.79 -28.30 -13.99
CA ASP A 8 -11.14 -29.25 -13.09
C ASP A 8 -10.58 -28.43 -11.92
N THR A 9 -11.32 -28.39 -10.86
CA THR A 9 -10.89 -27.77 -9.60
C THR A 9 -9.69 -28.50 -9.01
N ASP A 10 -9.41 -29.71 -9.49
CA ASP A 10 -8.29 -30.54 -9.08
C ASP A 10 -6.92 -29.95 -9.44
N GLU A 11 -6.83 -29.07 -10.45
CA GLU A 11 -5.56 -28.41 -10.80
C GLU A 11 -5.29 -27.09 -10.04
N LEU A 12 -6.29 -26.52 -9.36
CA LEU A 12 -6.17 -25.20 -8.73
C LEU A 12 -6.22 -25.21 -7.20
N GLY A 13 -6.29 -26.38 -6.58
CA GLY A 13 -6.41 -26.54 -5.13
C GLY A 13 -7.78 -26.01 -4.59
N ASP A 14 -8.37 -26.75 -3.71
CA ASP A 14 -9.71 -26.55 -3.13
C ASP A 14 -9.90 -25.22 -2.34
N ASP A 15 -8.88 -24.35 -2.26
CA ASP A 15 -8.87 -23.21 -1.34
C ASP A 15 -9.00 -21.81 -1.99
N LEU A 16 -9.32 -21.72 -3.29
CA LEU A 16 -9.61 -20.42 -3.91
C LEU A 16 -11.09 -20.06 -3.76
N PRO A 17 -11.45 -19.00 -3.01
CA PRO A 17 -12.85 -18.55 -2.89
C PRO A 17 -13.31 -17.90 -4.19
N LEU A 18 -13.65 -18.70 -5.19
CA LEU A 18 -14.27 -18.26 -6.44
C LEU A 18 -15.78 -18.42 -6.31
N ALA A 19 -16.48 -17.31 -6.13
CA ALA A 19 -17.95 -17.31 -6.22
C ALA A 19 -18.36 -17.11 -7.67
N PHE A 20 -19.03 -18.12 -8.24
CA PHE A 20 -19.67 -18.04 -9.55
C PHE A 20 -21.18 -17.82 -9.39
N ASP A 21 -21.69 -16.71 -9.88
CA ASP A 21 -23.11 -16.43 -9.92
C ASP A 21 -23.57 -16.36 -11.41
N TYR A 22 -24.57 -17.13 -11.77
CA TYR A 22 -25.09 -17.21 -13.13
C TYR A 22 -26.51 -16.65 -13.18
N SER A 23 -26.69 -15.52 -13.87
CA SER A 23 -28.02 -14.97 -14.13
C SER A 23 -28.39 -15.15 -15.61
N GLN A 24 -29.56 -15.74 -15.86
CA GLN A 24 -30.11 -15.98 -17.20
C GLN A 24 -31.13 -14.90 -17.52
N GLY A 25 -30.75 -13.90 -18.31
CA GLY A 25 -31.67 -12.97 -18.97
C GLY A 25 -31.93 -13.44 -20.40
N GLU A 26 -33.09 -13.07 -20.98
CA GLU A 26 -33.73 -13.71 -22.12
C GLU A 26 -32.93 -13.82 -23.44
N LYS A 27 -31.72 -13.32 -23.60
CA LYS A 27 -30.91 -13.51 -24.84
C LYS A 27 -29.39 -13.55 -24.69
N GLU A 28 -28.83 -13.23 -23.55
CA GLU A 28 -27.37 -13.32 -23.34
C GLU A 28 -27.06 -14.03 -22.03
N SER A 29 -26.37 -15.18 -22.08
CA SER A 29 -25.87 -15.79 -20.87
C SER A 29 -24.62 -15.06 -20.42
N VAL A 30 -24.70 -14.43 -19.25
CA VAL A 30 -23.60 -13.70 -18.61
C VAL A 30 -23.17 -14.47 -17.38
N ALA A 31 -21.90 -14.87 -17.33
CA ALA A 31 -21.31 -15.41 -16.10
C ALA A 31 -20.56 -14.30 -15.35
N ARG A 32 -20.69 -14.28 -14.03
CA ARG A 32 -20.00 -13.33 -13.15
C ARG A 32 -18.92 -14.07 -12.36
N ILE A 33 -17.72 -13.51 -12.37
CA ILE A 33 -16.58 -13.99 -11.58
C ILE A 33 -16.12 -12.85 -10.69
N THR A 34 -16.05 -13.06 -9.38
CA THR A 34 -15.53 -12.06 -8.42
C THR A 34 -14.30 -12.63 -7.74
N ILE A 35 -13.26 -11.82 -7.63
CA ILE A 35 -12.02 -12.17 -6.93
C ILE A 35 -11.73 -11.10 -5.89
N ASP A 36 -11.46 -11.55 -4.67
CA ASP A 36 -11.03 -10.74 -3.53
C ASP A 36 -9.58 -11.06 -3.18
N TYR A 37 -8.77 -10.01 -3.06
CA TYR A 37 -7.39 -10.13 -2.60
C TYR A 37 -7.16 -9.29 -1.36
N ASN A 38 -6.48 -9.89 -0.39
CA ASN A 38 -6.01 -9.24 0.82
C ASN A 38 -4.50 -9.44 0.95
N LEU A 39 -3.80 -8.42 1.46
CA LEU A 39 -2.40 -8.53 1.82
C LEU A 39 -2.28 -8.66 3.33
N ILE A 40 -1.57 -9.70 3.78
CA ILE A 40 -1.37 -10.01 5.21
C ILE A 40 0.10 -9.80 5.55
N ASP A 41 0.36 -9.08 6.62
CA ASP A 41 1.69 -8.99 7.23
C ASP A 41 1.97 -10.27 8.00
N ILE A 42 2.95 -11.05 7.55
CA ILE A 42 3.31 -12.36 8.14
C ILE A 42 3.81 -12.20 9.58
N ALA A 43 4.49 -11.09 9.91
CA ALA A 43 5.03 -10.87 11.26
C ALA A 43 3.94 -10.62 12.29
N THR A 44 2.85 -9.96 11.90
CA THR A 44 1.72 -9.62 12.80
C THR A 44 0.49 -10.48 12.56
N MET A 45 0.48 -11.30 11.51
CA MET A 45 -0.66 -12.09 11.03
C MET A 45 -1.93 -11.23 10.84
N SER A 46 -1.78 -9.94 10.55
CA SER A 46 -2.87 -8.99 10.38
C SER A 46 -2.95 -8.48 8.95
N GLY A 47 -4.17 -8.19 8.48
CA GLY A 47 -4.40 -7.57 7.18
C GLY A 47 -3.82 -6.15 7.12
N ILE A 48 -3.18 -5.81 6.02
CA ILE A 48 -2.68 -4.45 5.79
C ILE A 48 -3.86 -3.58 5.38
N SER A 49 -4.19 -2.59 6.23
CA SER A 49 -5.33 -1.70 6.01
C SER A 49 -5.20 -0.93 4.70
N GLY A 50 -6.32 -0.83 3.95
CA GLY A 50 -6.39 -0.06 2.71
C GLY A 50 -5.80 -0.75 1.47
N VAL A 51 -5.29 -1.98 1.59
CA VAL A 51 -4.63 -2.71 0.49
C VAL A 51 -5.48 -3.82 -0.11
N GLN A 52 -6.70 -4.03 0.38
CA GLN A 52 -7.61 -5.02 -0.20
C GLN A 52 -8.17 -4.56 -1.56
N THR A 53 -8.43 -5.52 -2.45
CA THR A 53 -9.07 -5.29 -3.75
C THR A 53 -10.16 -6.33 -4.01
N THR A 54 -11.29 -5.87 -4.53
CA THR A 54 -12.39 -6.69 -5.01
C THR A 54 -12.67 -6.31 -6.46
N ASN A 55 -12.54 -7.25 -7.38
CA ASN A 55 -12.88 -7.03 -8.78
C ASN A 55 -13.84 -8.10 -9.27
N THR A 56 -14.78 -7.69 -10.09
CA THR A 56 -15.75 -8.56 -10.73
C THR A 56 -15.55 -8.50 -12.23
N MET A 57 -15.68 -9.62 -12.89
CA MET A 57 -15.70 -9.72 -14.33
C MET A 57 -17.03 -10.34 -14.78
N LEU A 58 -17.68 -9.70 -15.75
CA LEU A 58 -18.81 -10.27 -16.48
C LEU A 58 -18.28 -10.91 -17.76
N VAL A 59 -18.62 -12.16 -17.99
CA VAL A 59 -18.25 -12.93 -19.18
C VAL A 59 -19.49 -13.11 -20.03
N HIS A 60 -19.49 -12.50 -21.23
CA HIS A 60 -20.58 -12.55 -22.20
C HIS A 60 -20.34 -13.68 -23.18
N LYS A 61 -21.32 -14.59 -23.30
CA LYS A 61 -21.30 -15.65 -24.34
C LYS A 61 -21.85 -15.10 -25.65
N GLY A 62 -21.26 -15.46 -26.78
CA GLY A 62 -21.87 -15.27 -28.11
C GLY A 62 -21.16 -14.33 -29.07
N ILE A 63 -19.97 -13.83 -28.76
CA ILE A 63 -19.25 -12.90 -29.64
C ILE A 63 -18.44 -13.61 -30.76
N GLY A 64 -18.25 -14.95 -30.69
CA GLY A 64 -17.59 -15.75 -31.71
C GLY A 64 -17.26 -17.17 -31.25
N LYS A 65 -16.80 -18.02 -32.19
CA LYS A 65 -16.50 -19.44 -31.88
C LYS A 65 -15.34 -19.62 -30.88
N LYS A 66 -14.42 -18.66 -30.77
CA LYS A 66 -13.24 -18.72 -29.89
C LYS A 66 -13.10 -17.46 -29.00
N GLU A 67 -13.84 -16.40 -29.27
CA GLU A 67 -13.76 -15.12 -28.54
C GLU A 67 -14.93 -14.98 -27.58
N ILE A 68 -14.66 -14.50 -26.39
CA ILE A 68 -15.67 -14.12 -25.41
C ILE A 68 -15.52 -12.63 -25.08
N GLY A 69 -16.63 -11.94 -24.86
CA GLY A 69 -16.63 -10.58 -24.33
C GLY A 69 -16.45 -10.62 -22.82
N VAL A 70 -15.61 -9.75 -22.29
CA VAL A 70 -15.47 -9.57 -20.85
C VAL A 70 -15.60 -8.12 -20.48
N THR A 71 -16.27 -7.85 -19.36
CA THR A 71 -16.40 -6.52 -18.78
C THR A 71 -15.82 -6.57 -17.37
N LEU A 72 -14.79 -5.76 -17.12
CA LEU A 72 -14.22 -5.62 -15.77
C LEU A 72 -15.01 -4.57 -14.99
N LEU A 73 -15.39 -4.92 -13.76
CA LEU A 73 -16.09 -4.05 -12.81
C LEU A 73 -15.26 -3.96 -11.53
N GLY A 74 -15.23 -2.79 -10.93
CA GLY A 74 -14.49 -2.58 -9.68
C GLY A 74 -14.20 -1.10 -9.46
N PRO A 75 -13.53 -0.72 -8.37
CA PRO A 75 -13.29 0.68 -8.02
C PRO A 75 -12.68 1.52 -9.14
N SER A 76 -11.75 0.96 -9.90
CA SER A 76 -11.07 1.65 -11.00
C SER A 76 -11.70 1.42 -12.37
N PHE A 77 -12.62 0.46 -12.52
CA PHE A 77 -13.28 0.16 -13.80
C PHE A 77 -14.72 0.67 -13.84
N GLY A 78 -15.24 1.15 -12.69
CA GLY A 78 -16.63 1.58 -12.57
C GLY A 78 -17.63 0.43 -12.63
N MET A 79 -18.91 0.78 -12.77
CA MET A 79 -20.03 -0.17 -12.90
C MET A 79 -20.42 -0.43 -14.37
N LYS A 80 -19.83 0.29 -15.31
CA LYS A 80 -20.05 0.15 -16.76
C LYS A 80 -18.68 0.10 -17.43
N GLY A 81 -17.98 -1.04 -17.30
CA GLY A 81 -16.71 -1.25 -17.99
C GLY A 81 -16.91 -1.52 -19.49
N ASP A 82 -15.91 -1.19 -20.30
CA ASP A 82 -15.91 -1.53 -21.72
C ASP A 82 -15.80 -3.04 -21.91
N VAL A 83 -16.53 -3.56 -22.91
CA VAL A 83 -16.44 -4.97 -23.29
C VAL A 83 -15.12 -5.20 -24.03
N LYS A 84 -14.25 -6.02 -23.46
CA LYS A 84 -13.00 -6.46 -24.09
C LYS A 84 -13.17 -7.86 -24.66
N LYS A 85 -12.61 -8.11 -25.83
CA LYS A 85 -12.57 -9.45 -26.42
C LYS A 85 -11.34 -10.20 -25.92
N VAL A 86 -11.54 -11.44 -25.47
CA VAL A 86 -10.47 -12.32 -25.02
C VAL A 86 -10.64 -13.71 -25.62
N GLU A 87 -9.54 -14.41 -25.85
CA GLU A 87 -9.53 -15.76 -26.39
C GLU A 87 -9.73 -16.80 -25.26
N GLY A 88 -11.01 -17.09 -25.00
CA GLY A 88 -11.39 -18.15 -24.06
C GLY A 88 -11.37 -17.75 -22.59
N ARG A 89 -11.85 -18.67 -21.76
CA ARG A 89 -12.10 -18.44 -20.32
C ARG A 89 -10.83 -18.26 -19.51
N HIS A 90 -9.78 -19.03 -19.82
CA HIS A 90 -8.49 -18.93 -19.14
C HIS A 90 -7.84 -17.55 -19.33
N ALA A 91 -7.93 -16.99 -20.55
CA ALA A 91 -7.44 -15.63 -20.81
C ALA A 91 -8.23 -14.58 -20.03
N ALA A 92 -9.55 -14.77 -19.92
CA ALA A 92 -10.41 -13.89 -19.12
C ALA A 92 -10.03 -13.90 -17.62
N LEU A 93 -9.89 -15.10 -17.03
CA LEU A 93 -9.49 -15.24 -15.63
C LEU A 93 -8.10 -14.65 -15.39
N ARG A 94 -7.14 -14.94 -16.29
CA ARG A 94 -5.79 -14.36 -16.20
C ARG A 94 -5.81 -12.82 -16.22
N LEU A 95 -6.64 -12.23 -17.08
CA LEU A 95 -6.83 -10.77 -17.13
C LEU A 95 -7.34 -10.22 -15.79
N LEU A 96 -8.35 -10.88 -15.20
CA LEU A 96 -8.91 -10.47 -13.92
C LEU A 96 -7.86 -10.56 -12.79
N ILE A 97 -7.12 -11.67 -12.71
CA ILE A 97 -6.04 -11.88 -11.74
C ILE A 97 -4.96 -10.80 -11.92
N GLN A 98 -4.49 -10.57 -13.13
CA GLN A 98 -3.46 -9.57 -13.41
C GLN A 98 -3.90 -8.16 -13.03
N ALA A 99 -5.13 -7.77 -13.38
CA ALA A 99 -5.69 -6.47 -13.01
C ALA A 99 -5.76 -6.31 -11.47
N SER A 100 -6.24 -7.33 -10.77
CA SER A 100 -6.33 -7.32 -9.31
C SER A 100 -4.95 -7.26 -8.63
N MET A 101 -3.97 -7.98 -9.16
CA MET A 101 -2.60 -7.93 -8.64
C MET A 101 -1.95 -6.55 -8.87
N VAL A 102 -2.15 -5.92 -10.02
CA VAL A 102 -1.67 -4.55 -10.28
C VAL A 102 -2.29 -3.57 -9.28
N GLN A 103 -3.59 -3.69 -9.02
CA GLN A 103 -4.27 -2.86 -8.00
C GLN A 103 -3.71 -3.10 -6.60
N LEU A 104 -3.58 -4.37 -6.18
CA LEU A 104 -3.08 -4.74 -4.86
C LEU A 104 -1.68 -4.18 -4.61
N VAL A 105 -0.76 -4.43 -5.55
CA VAL A 105 0.63 -3.94 -5.48
C VAL A 105 0.68 -2.43 -5.57
N GLY A 106 -0.11 -1.83 -6.44
CA GLY A 106 -0.18 -0.38 -6.58
C GLY A 106 -0.68 0.32 -5.32
N LYS A 107 -1.71 -0.21 -4.65
CA LYS A 107 -2.18 0.28 -3.34
C LYS A 107 -1.10 0.14 -2.26
N TYR A 108 -0.44 -1.02 -2.20
CA TYR A 108 0.65 -1.25 -1.24
C TYR A 108 1.82 -0.30 -1.43
N LEU A 109 2.18 0.00 -2.67
CA LEU A 109 3.27 0.91 -3.01
C LEU A 109 2.86 2.39 -3.06
N ASP A 110 1.60 2.72 -2.77
CA ASP A 110 1.07 4.10 -2.85
C ASP A 110 1.30 4.71 -4.25
N LEU A 111 0.89 3.97 -5.30
CA LEU A 111 1.03 4.37 -6.71
C LEU A 111 -0.33 4.63 -7.36
N PRO A 112 -0.43 5.54 -8.34
CA PRO A 112 -1.62 5.72 -9.18
C PRO A 112 -1.75 4.56 -10.19
N TYR A 113 -2.01 3.36 -9.70
CA TYR A 113 -1.95 2.09 -10.43
C TYR A 113 -2.93 2.01 -11.61
N TRP A 114 -4.03 2.76 -11.59
CA TRP A 114 -5.01 2.81 -12.68
C TRP A 114 -4.37 3.25 -14.00
N ARG A 115 -3.28 4.01 -13.96
CA ARG A 115 -2.53 4.39 -15.16
C ARG A 115 -1.85 3.20 -15.86
N LEU A 116 -1.70 2.07 -15.20
CA LEU A 116 -1.18 0.81 -15.74
C LEU A 116 -2.27 -0.09 -16.31
N LEU A 117 -3.54 0.24 -16.06
CA LEU A 117 -4.68 -0.58 -16.45
C LEU A 117 -5.44 0.11 -17.59
N PRO A 118 -5.45 -0.44 -18.81
CA PRO A 118 -6.17 0.15 -19.93
C PRO A 118 -7.67 0.31 -19.66
N GLY A 119 -8.19 1.53 -19.82
CA GLY A 119 -9.59 1.86 -19.55
C GLY A 119 -9.96 2.01 -18.07
N ALA A 120 -9.00 2.02 -17.17
CA ALA A 120 -9.24 2.32 -15.76
C ALA A 120 -9.25 3.83 -15.51
N SER A 121 -10.08 4.25 -14.57
CA SER A 121 -10.14 5.60 -14.00
C SER A 121 -9.48 5.65 -12.63
N PRO A 122 -9.19 6.85 -12.09
CA PRO A 122 -8.73 7.00 -10.71
C PRO A 122 -9.61 6.24 -9.72
N ASP A 123 -9.00 5.53 -8.77
CA ASP A 123 -9.71 4.78 -7.74
C ASP A 123 -10.27 5.75 -6.68
N PRO A 124 -11.60 5.89 -6.53
CA PRO A 124 -12.18 6.83 -5.56
C PRO A 124 -11.78 6.53 -4.11
N VAL A 125 -11.49 5.27 -3.79
CA VAL A 125 -11.04 4.87 -2.44
C VAL A 125 -9.64 5.42 -2.18
N VAL A 126 -8.73 5.28 -3.16
CA VAL A 126 -7.38 5.84 -3.08
C VAL A 126 -7.41 7.36 -3.05
N GLU A 127 -8.21 8.01 -3.91
CA GLU A 127 -8.37 9.47 -3.91
C GLU A 127 -8.86 9.99 -2.56
N SER A 128 -9.88 9.34 -1.99
CA SER A 128 -10.39 9.68 -0.65
C SER A 128 -9.33 9.48 0.44
N TYR A 129 -8.51 8.43 0.34
CA TYR A 129 -7.42 8.15 1.28
C TYR A 129 -6.32 9.21 1.18
N VAL A 130 -5.88 9.54 -0.03
CA VAL A 130 -4.88 10.57 -0.33
C VAL A 130 -5.33 11.93 0.19
N SER A 131 -6.58 12.34 -0.08
CA SER A 131 -7.15 13.60 0.37
C SER A 131 -7.25 13.66 1.90
N ARG A 132 -7.80 12.63 2.54
CA ARG A 132 -7.89 12.57 4.01
C ARG A 132 -6.52 12.57 4.67
N GLY A 133 -5.57 11.81 4.12
CA GLY A 133 -4.18 11.81 4.61
C GLY A 133 -3.59 13.21 4.63
N TRP A 134 -3.69 13.93 3.52
CA TRP A 134 -3.18 15.29 3.41
C TRP A 134 -3.83 16.28 4.38
N HIS A 135 -5.15 16.31 4.44
CA HIS A 135 -5.87 17.33 5.19
C HIS A 135 -5.90 17.08 6.70
N TYR A 136 -6.01 15.82 7.13
CA TYR A 136 -6.29 15.50 8.53
C TYR A 136 -5.16 14.75 9.26
N GLN A 137 -4.28 14.06 8.53
CA GLN A 137 -3.25 13.23 9.18
C GLN A 137 -1.84 13.83 9.08
N MET A 138 -1.60 14.75 8.13
CA MET A 138 -0.26 15.31 7.91
C MET A 138 -0.16 16.72 8.46
N ASN A 139 0.83 16.93 9.35
CA ASN A 139 1.27 18.28 9.71
C ASN A 139 2.19 18.86 8.62
N GLN A 140 2.58 20.14 8.75
CA GLN A 140 3.39 20.84 7.74
C GLN A 140 4.72 20.12 7.41
N VAL A 141 5.42 19.61 8.42
CA VAL A 141 6.70 18.87 8.22
C VAL A 141 6.47 17.60 7.42
N MET A 142 5.38 16.88 7.72
CA MET A 142 5.02 15.65 6.99
C MET A 142 4.61 15.94 5.55
N ARG A 143 3.88 17.03 5.29
CA ARG A 143 3.50 17.48 3.94
C ARG A 143 4.74 17.79 3.11
N ILE A 144 5.68 18.58 3.65
CA ILE A 144 6.95 18.88 2.97
C ILE A 144 7.71 17.59 2.67
N ARG A 145 7.83 16.69 3.65
CA ARG A 145 8.53 15.41 3.48
C ARG A 145 7.89 14.52 2.41
N LYS A 146 6.54 14.50 2.34
CA LYS A 146 5.82 13.75 1.30
C LYS A 146 6.02 14.35 -0.08
N VAL A 147 6.05 15.68 -0.21
CA VAL A 147 6.38 16.37 -1.47
C VAL A 147 7.82 16.06 -1.88
N GLN A 148 8.79 16.11 -0.95
CA GLN A 148 10.18 15.75 -1.22
C GLN A 148 10.32 14.30 -1.70
N GLU A 149 9.61 13.35 -1.07
CA GLU A 149 9.56 11.95 -1.50
C GLU A 149 9.09 11.83 -2.96
N LEU A 150 8.00 12.50 -3.30
CA LEU A 150 7.44 12.47 -4.66
C LEU A 150 8.40 13.13 -5.67
N LEU A 151 9.04 14.24 -5.33
CA LEU A 151 10.05 14.87 -6.18
C LEU A 151 11.23 13.94 -6.48
N VAL A 152 11.71 13.19 -5.49
CA VAL A 152 12.74 12.16 -5.71
C VAL A 152 12.25 11.09 -6.68
N LEU A 153 10.99 10.68 -6.61
CA LEU A 153 10.40 9.73 -7.56
C LEU A 153 10.33 10.30 -8.98
N HIS A 154 10.13 11.61 -9.12
CA HIS A 154 10.19 12.33 -10.40
C HIS A 154 11.62 12.52 -10.96
N GLY A 155 12.65 12.11 -10.21
CA GLY A 155 14.04 12.16 -10.65
C GLY A 155 14.82 13.40 -10.17
N TYR A 156 14.30 14.17 -9.23
CA TYR A 156 15.02 15.27 -8.59
C TYR A 156 15.95 14.72 -7.49
N GLU A 157 17.11 14.21 -7.88
CA GLU A 157 18.03 13.47 -7.00
C GLU A 157 18.68 14.33 -5.90
N GLU A 158 18.77 15.65 -6.11
CA GLU A 158 19.31 16.61 -5.15
C GLU A 158 18.38 16.81 -3.94
N VAL A 159 17.09 16.45 -4.04
CA VAL A 159 16.10 16.62 -3.00
C VAL A 159 16.24 15.53 -1.93
N GLN A 160 16.28 15.96 -0.67
CA GLN A 160 16.34 15.06 0.48
C GLN A 160 15.06 15.15 1.32
N GLU A 161 14.62 14.04 1.89
CA GLU A 161 13.41 13.95 2.74
C GLU A 161 13.67 14.54 4.16
N THR A 162 13.98 15.82 4.25
CA THR A 162 14.28 16.51 5.52
C THR A 162 13.04 16.99 6.26
N GLY A 163 11.95 17.26 5.54
CA GLY A 163 10.75 17.93 6.04
C GLY A 163 10.93 19.44 6.20
N LYS A 164 12.00 20.01 5.63
CA LYS A 164 12.27 21.45 5.58
C LYS A 164 12.34 21.89 4.12
N LEU A 165 11.84 23.11 3.83
CA LEU A 165 11.98 23.70 2.51
C LEU A 165 13.40 24.25 2.36
N ASP A 166 14.29 23.42 1.82
CA ASP A 166 15.64 23.78 1.45
C ASP A 166 15.70 24.32 -0.02
N PRO A 167 16.79 24.97 -0.43
CA PRO A 167 16.93 25.53 -1.79
C PRO A 167 16.77 24.48 -2.89
N ALA A 168 17.24 23.24 -2.70
CA ALA A 168 17.09 22.17 -3.67
C ALA A 168 15.61 21.78 -3.85
N THR A 169 14.86 21.66 -2.75
CA THR A 169 13.42 21.42 -2.77
C THR A 169 12.68 22.56 -3.46
N GLY A 170 13.01 23.81 -3.14
CA GLY A 170 12.38 24.99 -3.77
C GLY A 170 12.59 25.04 -5.28
N LYS A 171 13.81 24.77 -5.74
CA LYS A 171 14.15 24.68 -7.18
C LYS A 171 13.37 23.55 -7.87
N ALA A 172 13.35 22.37 -7.29
CA ALA A 172 12.62 21.22 -7.85
C ALA A 172 11.11 21.48 -7.95
N ILE A 173 10.50 22.10 -6.92
CA ILE A 173 9.09 22.51 -6.96
C ILE A 173 8.85 23.50 -8.11
N ALA A 174 9.68 24.54 -8.25
CA ALA A 174 9.51 25.54 -9.29
C ALA A 174 9.62 24.94 -10.71
N GLU A 175 10.56 24.05 -10.93
CA GLU A 175 10.73 23.35 -12.21
C GLU A 175 9.55 22.43 -12.52
N PHE A 176 9.13 21.61 -11.54
CA PHE A 176 7.98 20.71 -11.68
C PHE A 176 6.69 21.51 -11.95
N SER A 177 6.44 22.53 -11.15
CA SER A 177 5.22 23.34 -11.26
C SER A 177 5.13 24.06 -12.60
N LYS A 178 6.26 24.53 -13.12
CA LYS A 178 6.32 25.12 -14.48
C LYS A 178 5.97 24.09 -15.55
N LYS A 179 6.47 22.86 -15.42
CA LYS A 179 6.22 21.76 -16.37
C LYS A 179 4.76 21.30 -16.34
N MET A 180 4.16 21.24 -15.17
CA MET A 180 2.81 20.68 -14.96
C MET A 180 1.72 21.74 -14.83
N SER A 181 2.07 23.03 -14.86
CA SER A 181 1.14 24.17 -14.68
C SER A 181 0.33 24.06 -13.37
N CYS A 182 0.98 23.69 -12.27
CA CYS A 182 0.38 23.55 -10.94
C CYS A 182 0.98 24.54 -9.94
N SER A 183 0.49 24.53 -8.70
CA SER A 183 0.94 25.40 -7.61
C SER A 183 2.44 25.24 -7.33
N GLN A 184 3.09 26.39 -7.02
CA GLN A 184 4.49 26.44 -6.54
C GLN A 184 4.60 26.39 -5.01
N LYS A 185 3.47 26.28 -4.31
CA LYS A 185 3.46 26.15 -2.85
C LYS A 185 3.27 24.70 -2.45
N VAL A 186 3.71 24.35 -1.25
CA VAL A 186 3.44 23.03 -0.68
C VAL A 186 1.99 22.99 -0.21
N ASP A 187 1.10 22.76 -1.15
CA ASP A 187 -0.35 22.64 -0.96
C ASP A 187 -0.88 21.34 -1.60
N PHE A 188 -2.19 21.15 -1.55
CA PHE A 188 -2.84 19.96 -2.06
C PHE A 188 -2.77 19.84 -3.60
N ASP A 189 -2.77 20.98 -4.30
CA ASP A 189 -2.67 21.02 -5.76
C ASP A 189 -1.30 20.49 -6.23
N LEU A 190 -0.20 21.00 -5.67
CA LEU A 190 1.14 20.47 -5.94
C LEU A 190 1.26 18.99 -5.58
N TYR A 191 0.73 18.59 -4.40
CA TYR A 191 0.80 17.20 -3.95
C TYR A 191 0.09 16.25 -4.90
N THR A 192 -1.13 16.58 -5.31
CA THR A 192 -1.91 15.75 -6.24
C THR A 192 -1.29 15.72 -7.63
N ALA A 193 -0.76 16.85 -8.12
CA ALA A 193 -0.06 16.92 -9.39
C ALA A 193 1.18 16.00 -9.38
N LEU A 194 1.97 16.02 -8.32
CA LEU A 194 3.12 15.12 -8.14
C LEU A 194 2.69 13.66 -8.07
N TYR A 195 1.65 13.34 -7.28
CA TYR A 195 1.18 11.99 -7.08
C TYR A 195 0.61 11.37 -8.36
N TYR A 196 -0.30 12.07 -9.04
CA TYR A 196 -0.93 11.54 -10.24
C TYR A 196 0.01 11.41 -11.44
N ASN A 197 1.11 12.17 -11.45
CA ASN A 197 2.09 12.15 -12.55
C ASN A 197 3.36 11.39 -12.21
N VAL A 198 3.43 10.67 -11.07
CA VAL A 198 4.60 9.84 -10.73
C VAL A 198 5.00 8.96 -11.91
N PRO A 199 6.26 8.97 -12.35
CA PRO A 199 6.74 8.07 -13.38
C PRO A 199 6.58 6.61 -12.94
N LEU A 200 6.16 5.75 -13.88
CA LEU A 200 5.93 4.31 -13.65
C LEU A 200 6.93 3.45 -14.44
N ASP A 201 8.04 4.06 -14.87
CA ASP A 201 9.15 3.39 -15.51
C ASP A 201 10.03 2.60 -14.51
N LYS A 202 10.98 1.84 -15.05
CA LYS A 202 11.90 1.03 -14.22
C LYS A 202 12.70 1.87 -13.23
N ASP A 203 13.13 3.04 -13.63
CA ASP A 203 13.99 3.90 -12.82
C ASP A 203 13.21 4.49 -11.64
N ALA A 204 11.97 4.91 -11.86
CA ALA A 204 11.08 5.37 -10.80
C ALA A 204 10.74 4.24 -9.82
N LEU A 205 10.50 3.03 -10.30
CA LEU A 205 10.28 1.86 -9.45
C LEU A 205 11.53 1.54 -8.61
N GLN A 206 12.71 1.63 -9.19
CA GLN A 206 13.97 1.42 -8.47
C GLN A 206 14.21 2.50 -7.40
N ARG A 207 13.94 3.79 -7.72
CA ARG A 207 13.96 4.89 -6.75
C ARG A 207 12.99 4.64 -5.60
N ARG A 208 11.75 4.23 -5.91
CA ARG A 208 10.75 3.90 -4.89
C ARG A 208 11.20 2.74 -4.00
N TYR A 209 11.70 1.67 -4.57
CA TYR A 209 12.24 0.55 -3.80
C TYR A 209 13.37 0.98 -2.86
N SER A 210 14.29 1.81 -3.34
CA SER A 210 15.36 2.38 -2.53
C SER A 210 14.84 3.24 -1.37
N LEU A 211 13.78 4.03 -1.57
CA LEU A 211 13.14 4.82 -0.52
C LEU A 211 12.48 3.92 0.53
N ILE A 212 11.78 2.88 0.12
CA ILE A 212 11.17 1.90 1.02
C ILE A 212 12.24 1.22 1.88
N LEU A 213 13.32 0.75 1.27
CA LEU A 213 14.44 0.13 2.00
C LEU A 213 15.07 1.08 3.02
N LYS A 214 15.32 2.33 2.64
CA LYS A 214 15.84 3.36 3.55
C LYS A 214 14.91 3.60 4.74
N LYS A 215 13.60 3.68 4.51
CA LYS A 215 12.60 3.83 5.58
C LYS A 215 12.59 2.63 6.52
N HIS A 216 12.66 1.43 5.96
CA HIS A 216 12.71 0.19 6.74
C HIS A 216 13.97 0.09 7.62
N GLN A 217 15.14 0.39 7.04
CA GLN A 217 16.39 0.42 7.79
C GLN A 217 16.38 1.47 8.92
N LYS A 218 15.80 2.66 8.67
CA LYS A 218 15.63 3.67 9.73
C LYS A 218 14.75 3.17 10.87
N LYS A 219 13.63 2.48 10.53
CA LYS A 219 12.73 1.90 11.53
C LYS A 219 13.42 0.83 12.38
N ILE A 220 14.17 -0.08 11.76
CA ILE A 220 14.93 -1.12 12.48
C ILE A 220 15.96 -0.49 13.40
N LYS A 221 16.75 0.49 12.93
CA LYS A 221 17.74 1.19 13.76
C LYS A 221 17.10 1.91 14.95
N ALA A 222 15.95 2.54 14.75
CA ALA A 222 15.21 3.20 15.83
C ALA A 222 14.71 2.19 16.88
N GLN A 223 14.18 1.05 16.45
CA GLN A 223 13.74 -0.02 17.34
C GLN A 223 14.90 -0.61 18.14
N GLN A 224 16.03 -0.86 17.49
CA GLN A 224 17.25 -1.34 18.17
C GLN A 224 17.80 -0.33 19.19
N ALA A 225 17.75 0.97 18.85
CA ALA A 225 18.17 2.02 19.79
C ALA A 225 17.25 2.09 21.01
N GLN A 226 15.93 2.00 20.81
CA GLN A 226 14.97 1.94 21.92
C GLN A 226 15.18 0.70 22.79
N ALA A 227 15.37 -0.47 22.19
CA ALA A 227 15.61 -1.70 22.93
C ALA A 227 16.89 -1.62 23.78
N ARG A 228 17.98 -1.03 23.24
CA ARG A 228 19.22 -0.79 23.99
C ARG A 228 19.01 0.17 25.15
N LEU A 229 18.26 1.25 24.95
CA LEU A 229 17.96 2.22 26.01
C LEU A 229 17.15 1.57 27.14
N GLN A 230 16.13 0.78 26.79
CA GLN A 230 15.34 0.03 27.77
C GLN A 230 16.18 -0.99 28.55
N ALA A 231 17.07 -1.72 27.87
CA ALA A 231 17.98 -2.65 28.53
C ALA A 231 18.90 -1.95 29.52
N GLN A 232 19.50 -0.80 29.15
CA GLN A 232 20.32 0.01 30.05
C GLN A 232 19.56 0.53 31.27
N GLN A 233 18.32 1.00 31.07
CA GLN A 233 17.45 1.44 32.18
C GLN A 233 17.12 0.30 33.14
N GLN A 234 16.85 -0.89 32.64
CA GLN A 234 16.58 -2.07 33.47
C GLN A 234 17.83 -2.51 34.23
N GLU A 235 19.03 -2.43 33.65
CA GLU A 235 20.28 -2.76 34.30
C GLU A 235 20.58 -1.77 35.41
N GLN A 236 20.43 -0.46 35.17
CA GLN A 236 20.60 0.57 36.19
C GLN A 236 19.60 0.40 37.35
N ALA A 237 18.33 0.11 37.06
CA ALA A 237 17.35 -0.17 38.11
C ALA A 237 17.71 -1.39 38.97
N LYS A 238 18.21 -2.47 38.35
CA LYS A 238 18.70 -3.64 39.10
C LYS A 238 19.89 -3.33 40.02
N LEU A 239 20.84 -2.52 39.52
CA LEU A 239 22.00 -2.10 40.32
C LEU A 239 21.59 -1.21 41.49
N GLN A 240 20.61 -0.30 41.33
CA GLN A 240 20.09 0.51 42.44
C GLN A 240 19.41 -0.36 43.51
N VAL A 241 18.55 -1.28 43.14
CA VAL A 241 17.89 -2.21 44.07
C VAL A 241 18.96 -3.05 44.83
N GLN A 242 20.01 -3.48 44.17
CA GLN A 242 21.07 -4.25 44.76
C GLN A 242 21.91 -3.40 45.76
N GLN A 243 22.14 -2.13 45.47
CA GLN A 243 22.80 -1.20 46.38
C GLN A 243 21.95 -0.89 47.61
N GLU A 244 20.65 -0.65 47.44
CA GLU A 244 19.71 -0.43 48.54
C GLU A 244 19.62 -1.64 49.49
N SER A 245 19.58 -2.87 48.92
CA SER A 245 19.54 -4.08 49.70
C SER A 245 20.83 -4.31 50.52
N MET A 246 22.01 -3.97 49.97
CA MET A 246 23.27 -4.04 50.68
C MET A 246 23.40 -2.99 51.80
N GLN A 247 22.86 -1.79 51.61
CA GLN A 247 22.82 -0.76 52.65
C GLN A 247 21.92 -1.17 53.83
N GLN A 248 20.72 -1.73 53.56
CA GLN A 248 19.85 -2.23 54.61
C GLN A 248 20.46 -3.37 55.44
N GLN A 249 21.17 -4.30 54.80
CA GLN A 249 21.87 -5.35 55.51
C GLN A 249 23.05 -4.83 56.35
N GLY A 250 23.71 -3.75 55.94
CA GLY A 250 24.79 -3.11 56.70
C GLY A 250 24.29 -2.37 57.95
N GLU A 251 23.08 -1.82 57.92
CA GLU A 251 22.47 -1.17 59.10
C GLU A 251 21.94 -2.16 60.14
N GLU A 252 21.40 -3.33 59.74
CA GLU A 252 20.97 -4.36 60.69
C GLU A 252 22.12 -4.97 61.52
N VAL A 253 23.33 -5.05 60.93
CA VAL A 253 24.51 -5.58 61.62
C VAL A 253 25.14 -4.56 62.60
N SER A 254 24.79 -3.28 62.51
CA SER A 254 25.35 -2.19 63.31
C SER A 254 24.56 -1.81 64.57
N GLN A 255 23.45 -2.51 64.92
CA GLN A 255 22.75 -2.30 66.16
C GLN A 255 23.46 -3.09 67.30
N PRO A 256 24.10 -2.43 68.28
CA PRO A 256 24.66 -3.14 69.42
C PRO A 256 23.48 -3.68 70.29
N GLU A 257 23.53 -4.97 70.61
CA GLU A 257 22.70 -5.56 71.70
C GLU A 257 22.90 -4.78 73.00
N SER A 258 22.02 -3.79 73.20
CA SER A 258 21.89 -3.18 74.53
C SER A 258 20.75 -3.91 75.28
N SER A 259 21.12 -5.02 75.93
CA SER A 259 20.28 -5.66 76.91
C SER A 259 21.15 -6.09 78.10
N GLN A 260 21.18 -5.35 79.15
CA GLN A 260 20.99 -5.64 80.57
C GLN A 260 21.62 -4.55 81.42
#